data_140baaf7c57620d5aa4e96e72764140c
#
_entry.id   140baaf7c57620d5aa4e96e72764140c
#
_cell.length_a   1.000
_cell.length_b   1.000
_cell.length_c   1.000
_cell.angle_alpha   90.00
_cell.angle_beta   90.00
_cell.angle_gamma   90.00
#
_symmetry.space_group_name_H-M   'P 1'
#
loop_
_entity.id
_entity.type
_entity.pdbx_description
1 polymer ?
#
loop_
_entity_poly.entity_id
_entity_poly.type
_entity_poly.pdbx_seq_one_letter_code
_entity_poly.pdbx_strand_id
1 'polypeptide(L)'
;MRYLLMFVLCLPLLANAVEFNELTQSLPLGRTLQVFEDVGGQLTVADVRAQAAAGNFKAHDKATLNAGYSRSVFWLKIDLHYRPTNPAAQRTWLLELAYPPLDHLDLYLPDASGNYELAR
;
A
#
# COMPACT_ATOMS: atom_id res chain seq x y z
N MET A 1 -4.95 -16.91 -46.77
CA MET A 1 -4.56 -17.08 -45.35
C MET A 1 -4.73 -15.75 -44.66
N ARG A 2 -5.70 -15.65 -43.78
CA ARG A 2 -5.94 -14.43 -42.99
C ARG A 2 -5.32 -14.63 -41.64
N TYR A 3 -4.19 -14.01 -41.39
CA TYR A 3 -3.58 -13.97 -40.04
C TYR A 3 -4.36 -12.95 -39.23
N LEU A 4 -5.19 -13.43 -38.28
CA LEU A 4 -5.81 -12.61 -37.26
C LEU A 4 -4.74 -12.27 -36.23
N LEU A 5 -4.14 -11.09 -36.33
CA LEU A 5 -3.18 -10.55 -35.36
C LEU A 5 -3.99 -10.16 -34.13
N MET A 6 -4.02 -11.05 -33.14
CA MET A 6 -4.64 -10.80 -31.85
C MET A 6 -3.70 -9.89 -31.05
N PHE A 7 -3.97 -8.58 -31.13
CA PHE A 7 -3.27 -7.58 -30.32
C PHE A 7 -3.76 -7.70 -28.90
N VAL A 8 -3.01 -8.43 -28.07
CA VAL A 8 -3.25 -8.46 -26.63
C VAL A 8 -2.83 -7.11 -26.07
N LEU A 9 -3.80 -6.22 -25.89
CA LEU A 9 -3.62 -4.95 -25.23
C LEU A 9 -3.34 -5.24 -23.74
N CYS A 10 -2.06 -5.36 -23.40
CA CYS A 10 -1.60 -5.45 -22.03
C CYS A 10 -1.82 -4.06 -21.39
N LEU A 11 -3.03 -3.81 -20.87
CA LEU A 11 -3.29 -2.63 -20.05
C LEU A 11 -2.45 -2.78 -18.79
N PRO A 12 -1.50 -1.87 -18.53
CA PRO A 12 -0.84 -1.85 -17.24
C PRO A 12 -1.93 -1.64 -16.19
N LEU A 13 -2.05 -2.55 -15.24
CA LEU A 13 -2.76 -2.31 -13.99
C LEU A 13 -2.04 -1.14 -13.32
N LEU A 14 -2.53 0.07 -13.58
CA LEU A 14 -2.08 1.26 -12.90
C LEU A 14 -2.37 1.04 -11.41
N ALA A 15 -1.33 0.72 -10.65
CA ALA A 15 -1.38 0.87 -9.22
C ALA A 15 -1.79 2.33 -8.98
N ASN A 16 -2.99 2.54 -8.45
CA ASN A 16 -3.52 3.86 -8.18
C ASN A 16 -2.79 4.44 -6.96
N ALA A 17 -1.59 4.98 -7.19
CA ALA A 17 -0.89 5.75 -6.18
C ALA A 17 -1.74 6.97 -5.83
N VAL A 18 -1.90 7.24 -4.55
CA VAL A 18 -2.63 8.41 -4.07
C VAL A 18 -1.71 9.60 -4.14
N GLU A 19 -2.05 10.58 -4.97
CA GLU A 19 -1.28 11.81 -5.10
C GLU A 19 -1.69 12.83 -4.03
N PHE A 20 -0.70 13.51 -3.49
CA PHE A 20 -0.91 14.59 -2.52
C PHE A 20 0.24 15.61 -2.59
N ASN A 21 0.03 16.78 -2.00
CA ASN A 21 1.01 17.86 -2.00
C ASN A 21 0.95 18.64 -0.68
N GLU A 22 1.76 19.68 -0.57
CA GLU A 22 1.87 20.53 0.62
C GLU A 22 0.56 21.23 1.02
N LEU A 23 -0.39 21.34 0.12
CA LEU A 23 -1.71 21.94 0.40
C LEU A 23 -2.73 20.94 0.92
N THR A 24 -2.45 19.64 0.80
CA THR A 24 -3.32 18.57 1.29
C THR A 24 -3.35 18.61 2.82
N GLN A 25 -4.50 18.75 3.41
CA GLN A 25 -4.66 18.83 4.87
C GLN A 25 -4.90 17.45 5.50
N SER A 26 -5.63 16.60 4.83
CA SER A 26 -5.97 15.25 5.25
C SER A 26 -6.12 14.34 4.04
N LEU A 27 -5.67 13.10 4.19
CA LEU A 27 -5.68 12.11 3.12
C LEU A 27 -6.24 10.79 3.67
N PRO A 28 -7.55 10.56 3.60
CA PRO A 28 -8.14 9.28 3.98
C PRO A 28 -7.66 8.16 3.07
N LEU A 29 -7.07 7.11 3.64
CA LEU A 29 -6.43 6.03 2.89
C LEU A 29 -7.23 4.72 2.87
N GLY A 30 -8.29 4.60 3.66
CA GLY A 30 -9.02 3.34 3.82
C GLY A 30 -9.45 2.67 2.51
N ARG A 31 -9.93 3.45 1.54
CA ARG A 31 -10.37 2.94 0.23
C ARG A 31 -9.25 2.74 -0.78
N THR A 32 -8.03 3.12 -0.45
CA THR A 32 -6.85 3.01 -1.31
C THR A 32 -5.90 1.91 -0.85
N LEU A 33 -6.19 1.30 0.29
CA LEU A 33 -5.41 0.19 0.82
C LEU A 33 -5.52 -1.05 -0.06
N GLN A 34 -4.43 -1.78 -0.11
CA GLN A 34 -4.43 -3.17 -0.52
C GLN A 34 -4.03 -4.03 0.70
N VAL A 35 -4.70 -5.13 0.89
CA VAL A 35 -4.59 -5.95 2.10
C VAL A 35 -4.21 -7.37 1.73
N PHE A 36 -3.26 -7.93 2.45
CA PHE A 36 -2.89 -9.33 2.40
C PHE A 36 -2.92 -9.93 3.81
N GLU A 37 -3.62 -11.04 3.98
CA GLU A 37 -3.71 -11.76 5.24
C GLU A 37 -2.64 -12.87 5.29
N ASP A 38 -1.75 -12.77 6.24
CA ASP A 38 -0.78 -13.81 6.60
C ASP A 38 -1.33 -14.61 7.79
N VAL A 39 -2.00 -15.70 7.49
CA VAL A 39 -2.68 -16.54 8.49
C VAL A 39 -1.70 -17.15 9.49
N GLY A 40 -0.50 -17.53 9.04
CA GLY A 40 0.53 -18.10 9.89
C GLY A 40 1.34 -17.07 10.68
N GLY A 41 1.31 -15.81 10.25
CA GLY A 41 2.06 -14.73 10.89
C GLY A 41 3.58 -14.89 10.83
N GLN A 42 4.09 -15.65 9.84
CA GLN A 42 5.51 -16.02 9.75
C GLN A 42 6.23 -15.37 8.57
N LEU A 43 5.51 -14.66 7.71
CA LEU A 43 6.09 -14.06 6.52
C LEU A 43 6.95 -12.83 6.87
N THR A 44 8.08 -12.73 6.17
CA THR A 44 8.93 -11.54 6.22
C THR A 44 8.44 -10.48 5.23
N VAL A 45 8.95 -9.26 5.34
CA VAL A 45 8.64 -8.19 4.36
C VAL A 45 9.04 -8.60 2.94
N ALA A 46 10.13 -9.37 2.77
CA ALA A 46 10.55 -9.87 1.46
C ALA A 46 9.54 -10.87 0.87
N ASP A 47 9.01 -11.78 1.70
CA ASP A 47 7.97 -12.74 1.29
C ASP A 47 6.71 -12.00 0.87
N VAL A 48 6.30 -11.01 1.64
CA VAL A 48 5.10 -10.21 1.39
C VAL A 48 5.24 -9.34 0.14
N ARG A 49 6.43 -8.83 -0.15
CA ARG A 49 6.71 -8.14 -1.43
C ARG A 49 6.52 -9.09 -2.62
N ALA A 50 6.94 -10.34 -2.49
CA ALA A 50 6.70 -11.36 -3.52
C ALA A 50 5.19 -11.63 -3.70
N GLN A 51 4.42 -11.65 -2.62
CA GLN A 51 2.96 -11.77 -2.68
C GLN A 51 2.32 -10.57 -3.39
N ALA A 52 2.80 -9.37 -3.14
CA ALA A 52 2.33 -8.17 -3.82
C ALA A 52 2.64 -8.21 -5.33
N ALA A 53 3.85 -8.63 -5.70
CA ALA A 53 4.24 -8.79 -7.10
C ALA A 53 3.44 -9.87 -7.82
N ALA A 54 3.00 -10.91 -7.10
CA ALA A 54 2.13 -11.98 -7.62
C ALA A 54 0.65 -11.57 -7.70
N GLY A 55 0.28 -10.37 -7.26
CA GLY A 55 -1.11 -9.88 -7.30
C GLY A 55 -2.01 -10.44 -6.19
N ASN A 56 -1.45 -10.93 -5.09
CA ASN A 56 -2.19 -11.59 -4.01
C ASN A 56 -2.73 -10.62 -2.96
N PHE A 57 -2.44 -9.34 -3.06
CA PHE A 57 -3.09 -8.31 -2.27
C PHE A 57 -4.48 -8.01 -2.83
N LYS A 58 -5.44 -7.81 -1.94
CA LYS A 58 -6.83 -7.47 -2.29
C LYS A 58 -7.09 -6.00 -2.04
N ALA A 59 -7.76 -5.35 -2.98
CA ALA A 59 -8.23 -3.98 -2.78
C ALA A 59 -9.21 -3.90 -1.61
N HIS A 60 -9.04 -2.90 -0.76
CA HIS A 60 -9.95 -2.61 0.34
C HIS A 60 -10.94 -1.54 -0.11
N ASP A 61 -12.23 -1.81 -0.02
CA ASP A 61 -13.30 -0.98 -0.57
C ASP A 61 -14.04 -0.11 0.48
N LYS A 62 -13.60 -0.17 1.74
CA LYS A 62 -14.23 0.53 2.86
C LYS A 62 -13.35 1.66 3.38
N ALA A 63 -13.98 2.65 3.99
CA ALA A 63 -13.27 3.78 4.60
C ALA A 63 -12.40 3.36 5.78
N THR A 64 -12.82 2.35 6.54
CA THR A 64 -12.12 1.85 7.72
C THR A 64 -11.80 0.38 7.57
N LEU A 65 -10.54 0.02 7.82
CA LEU A 65 -10.14 -1.38 7.90
C LEU A 65 -10.67 -1.97 9.22
N ASN A 66 -11.40 -3.07 9.08
CA ASN A 66 -11.83 -3.88 10.21
C ASN A 66 -11.72 -5.35 9.82
N ALA A 67 -10.71 -6.02 10.34
CA ALA A 67 -10.46 -7.44 10.11
C ALA A 67 -11.11 -8.34 11.20
N GLY A 68 -11.81 -7.74 12.16
CA GLY A 68 -12.34 -8.46 13.32
C GLY A 68 -11.24 -8.97 14.26
N TYR A 69 -11.59 -9.91 15.12
CA TYR A 69 -10.61 -10.59 15.96
C TYR A 69 -9.99 -11.75 15.19
N SER A 70 -8.67 -11.70 15.02
CA SER A 70 -7.89 -12.70 14.29
C SER A 70 -6.51 -12.85 14.90
N ARG A 71 -5.91 -14.02 14.72
CA ARG A 71 -4.49 -14.26 15.03
C ARG A 71 -3.58 -14.03 13.81
N SER A 72 -4.17 -13.75 12.67
CA SER A 72 -3.43 -13.45 11.45
C SER A 72 -2.70 -12.13 11.54
N VAL A 73 -1.61 -12.00 10.81
CA VAL A 73 -0.97 -10.72 10.54
C VAL A 73 -1.58 -10.15 9.26
N PHE A 74 -2.01 -8.89 9.31
CA PHE A 74 -2.54 -8.18 8.15
C PHE A 74 -1.49 -7.22 7.62
N TRP A 75 -1.11 -7.40 6.37
CA TRP A 75 -0.19 -6.54 5.67
C TRP A 75 -0.98 -5.53 4.85
N LEU A 76 -0.71 -4.27 5.10
CA LEU A 76 -1.35 -3.15 4.39
C LEU A 76 -0.35 -2.52 3.44
N LYS A 77 -0.71 -2.44 2.16
CA LYS A 77 0.07 -1.76 1.16
C LYS A 77 -0.60 -0.43 0.82
N ILE A 78 0.20 0.63 0.87
CA ILE A 78 -0.21 1.99 0.55
C ILE A 78 0.76 2.54 -0.47
N ASP A 79 0.27 3.00 -1.61
CA ASP A 79 1.06 3.67 -2.63
C ASP A 79 0.78 5.17 -2.56
N LEU A 80 1.77 5.95 -2.14
CA LEU A 80 1.69 7.40 -1.99
C LEU A 80 2.63 8.09 -2.96
N HIS A 81 2.14 9.15 -3.60
CA HIS A 81 2.92 9.97 -4.50
C HIS A 81 2.84 11.44 -4.10
N TYR A 82 3.90 11.94 -3.48
CA TYR A 82 4.02 13.34 -3.14
C TYR A 82 4.44 14.17 -4.36
N ARG A 83 3.60 15.10 -4.77
CA ARG A 83 3.85 16.04 -5.87
C ARG A 83 3.76 17.48 -5.38
N PRO A 84 4.85 18.07 -4.88
CA PRO A 84 4.83 19.46 -4.41
C PRO A 84 4.52 20.41 -5.55
N THR A 85 3.67 21.41 -5.28
CA THR A 85 3.46 22.55 -6.18
C THR A 85 4.50 23.65 -5.92
N ASN A 86 5.03 23.70 -4.69
CA ASN A 86 6.16 24.52 -4.31
C ASN A 86 7.30 23.63 -3.80
N PRO A 87 8.39 23.41 -4.59
CA PRO A 87 9.51 22.54 -4.18
C PRO A 87 10.24 23.01 -2.92
N ALA A 88 10.14 24.29 -2.55
CA ALA A 88 10.73 24.85 -1.34
C ALA A 88 9.87 24.61 -0.08
N ALA A 89 8.61 24.21 -0.24
CA ALA A 89 7.73 23.93 0.88
C ALA A 89 8.15 22.62 1.57
N GLN A 90 8.41 22.72 2.87
CA GLN A 90 8.66 21.54 3.71
C GLN A 90 7.46 21.35 4.63
N ARG A 91 6.94 20.12 4.65
CA ARG A 91 5.83 19.75 5.51
C ARG A 91 6.07 18.38 6.12
N THR A 92 5.81 18.27 7.41
CA THR A 92 5.79 16.97 8.10
C THR A 92 4.39 16.38 7.99
N TRP A 93 4.35 15.11 7.63
CA TRP A 93 3.13 14.32 7.54
C TRP A 93 3.09 13.30 8.66
N LEU A 94 1.91 13.06 9.20
CA LEU A 94 1.64 11.99 10.15
C LEU A 94 0.78 10.93 9.47
N LEU A 95 1.23 9.68 9.55
CA LEU A 95 0.42 8.52 9.19
C LEU A 95 -0.27 8.03 10.46
N GLU A 96 -1.59 8.03 10.45
CA GLU A 96 -2.39 7.57 11.58
C GLU A 96 -3.13 6.27 11.22
N LEU A 97 -3.03 5.28 12.09
CA LEU A 97 -3.87 4.10 12.09
C LEU A 97 -4.75 4.14 13.33
N ALA A 98 -5.97 4.66 13.17
CA ALA A 98 -6.92 4.86 14.25
C ALA A 98 -7.66 3.57 14.62
N TYR A 99 -6.92 2.60 15.16
CA TYR A 99 -7.50 1.33 15.64
C TYR A 99 -6.89 0.94 16.99
N PRO A 100 -7.49 1.37 18.12
CA PRO A 100 -6.93 1.19 19.45
C PRO A 100 -6.61 -0.27 19.88
N PRO A 101 -7.36 -1.30 19.44
CA PRO A 101 -7.09 -2.68 19.86
C PRO A 101 -5.94 -3.39 19.13
N LEU A 102 -4.95 -2.67 18.61
CA LEU A 102 -3.79 -3.31 17.99
C LEU A 102 -2.78 -3.78 19.06
N ASP A 103 -2.36 -5.04 18.96
CA ASP A 103 -1.31 -5.59 19.80
C ASP A 103 0.08 -5.17 19.30
N HIS A 104 0.24 -5.04 18.00
CA HIS A 104 1.51 -4.74 17.35
C HIS A 104 1.31 -4.03 16.03
N LEU A 105 2.19 -3.08 15.71
CA LEU A 105 2.21 -2.35 14.45
C LEU A 105 3.64 -2.11 14.01
N ASP A 106 3.99 -2.60 12.84
CA ASP A 106 5.25 -2.32 12.17
C ASP A 106 5.01 -1.50 10.90
N LEU A 107 5.86 -0.51 10.67
CA LEU A 107 5.87 0.28 9.43
C LEU A 107 7.16 -0.01 8.66
N TYR A 108 7.05 -0.41 7.42
CA TYR A 108 8.17 -0.60 6.51
C TYR A 108 8.17 0.48 5.44
N LEU A 109 9.30 1.14 5.28
CA LEU A 109 9.50 2.19 4.27
C LEU A 109 10.57 1.75 3.28
N PRO A 110 10.42 2.07 1.98
CA PRO A 110 11.46 1.82 1.00
C PRO A 110 12.63 2.78 1.20
N ASP A 111 13.84 2.25 1.11
CA ASP A 111 15.07 3.04 1.00
C ASP A 111 15.26 3.57 -0.44
N ALA A 112 16.34 4.31 -0.67
CA ALA A 112 16.69 4.84 -1.99
C ALA A 112 16.95 3.75 -3.05
N SER A 113 17.27 2.53 -2.63
CA SER A 113 17.50 1.36 -3.50
C SER A 113 16.24 0.53 -3.73
N GLY A 114 15.13 0.91 -3.06
CA GLY A 114 13.86 0.19 -3.13
C GLY A 114 13.75 -1.03 -2.19
N ASN A 115 14.70 -1.20 -1.27
CA ASN A 115 14.57 -2.18 -0.20
C ASN A 115 13.69 -1.61 0.91
N TYR A 116 12.97 -2.47 1.60
CA TYR A 116 12.09 -2.06 2.68
C TYR A 116 12.76 -2.27 4.03
N GLU A 117 12.77 -1.22 4.84
CA GLU A 117 13.32 -1.23 6.19
C GLU A 117 12.25 -0.88 7.22
N LEU A 118 12.35 -1.51 8.40
CA LEU A 118 11.48 -1.19 9.53
C LEU A 118 11.77 0.23 10.01
N ALA A 119 10.74 1.09 9.96
CA ALA A 119 10.82 2.44 10.50
C ALA A 119 10.91 2.41 12.03
N ARG A 120 11.82 3.20 12.61
CA ARG A 120 12.05 3.32 14.06
C ARG A 120 11.82 4.74 14.52
#